data_26b874f227e8536ffa57b702efe4156f
#
_entry.id   26b874f227e8536ffa57b702efe4156f
#
_cell.length_a   1.000
_cell.length_b   1.000
_cell.length_c   1.000
_cell.angle_alpha   90.00
_cell.angle_beta   90.00
_cell.angle_gamma   90.00
#
_symmetry.space_group_name_H-M   'P 1'
#
loop_
_entity.id
_entity.type
_entity.pdbx_description
1 polymer ?
#
loop_
_entity_poly.entity_id
_entity_poly.type
_entity_poly.pdbx_seq_one_letter_code
_entity_poly.pdbx_strand_id
1 'polypeptide(L)'
;MQTMNFSIKIKTPRTKAWNSLWEDKTFRDWANVVDEGLYMVGEMKEGNEVQFISSVSGYGVTSLIEKLTPNEFVSFRQIADTKESGGQKREKEWAGGTESYSLTEEDGVTTLTVELDVPHEQEETFKVRFPKALERMKILAEQKE
;
A
#
# COMPACT_ATOMS: atom_id res chain seq x y z
N MET A 1 -2.82 -10.36 14.89
CA MET A 1 -2.67 -9.13 14.09
C MET A 1 -3.42 -7.98 14.74
N GLN A 2 -2.90 -6.79 14.60
CA GLN A 2 -3.55 -5.58 15.06
C GLN A 2 -3.90 -4.71 13.87
N THR A 3 -5.11 -4.13 13.85
CA THR A 3 -5.51 -3.18 12.82
C THR A 3 -4.99 -1.80 13.18
N MET A 4 -4.25 -1.19 12.24
CA MET A 4 -3.71 0.16 12.37
C MET A 4 -4.42 1.09 11.40
N ASN A 5 -4.61 2.33 11.84
CA ASN A 5 -5.27 3.36 11.03
C ASN A 5 -4.36 4.56 10.86
N PHE A 6 -4.27 5.07 9.63
CA PHE A 6 -3.48 6.26 9.30
C PHE A 6 -4.31 7.17 8.41
N SER A 7 -4.08 8.48 8.51
CA SER A 7 -4.77 9.46 7.69
C SER A 7 -3.85 10.63 7.37
N ILE A 8 -3.97 11.17 6.15
CA ILE A 8 -3.20 12.33 5.73
C ILE A 8 -4.00 13.16 4.74
N LYS A 9 -3.82 14.49 4.79
CA LYS A 9 -4.42 15.42 3.82
C LYS A 9 -3.39 15.80 2.78
N ILE A 10 -3.80 15.76 1.52
CA ILE A 10 -2.95 15.99 0.36
C ILE A 10 -3.58 17.12 -0.46
N LYS A 11 -2.82 18.18 -0.72
CA LYS A 11 -3.31 19.35 -1.46
C LYS A 11 -3.28 19.09 -2.96
N THR A 12 -4.09 18.13 -3.40
CA THR A 12 -4.21 17.77 -4.82
C THR A 12 -5.54 17.04 -5.04
N PRO A 13 -6.06 17.04 -6.27
CA PRO A 13 -7.27 16.28 -6.58
C PRO A 13 -7.07 14.78 -6.37
N ARG A 14 -8.16 14.11 -6.08
CA ARG A 14 -8.23 12.68 -5.78
C ARG A 14 -7.60 11.80 -6.88
N THR A 15 -7.80 12.16 -8.15
CA THR A 15 -7.23 11.43 -9.28
C THR A 15 -5.71 11.40 -9.24
N LYS A 16 -5.10 12.55 -8.96
CA LYS A 16 -3.63 12.63 -8.88
C LYS A 16 -3.08 11.91 -7.66
N ALA A 17 -3.78 12.00 -6.52
CA ALA A 17 -3.41 11.26 -5.31
C ALA A 17 -3.47 9.75 -5.57
N TRP A 18 -4.53 9.27 -6.24
CA TRP A 18 -4.68 7.87 -6.61
C TRP A 18 -3.53 7.39 -7.49
N ASN A 19 -3.19 8.16 -8.52
CA ASN A 19 -2.11 7.82 -9.42
C ASN A 19 -0.76 7.77 -8.68
N SER A 20 -0.53 8.68 -7.76
CA SER A 20 0.70 8.71 -6.96
C SER A 20 0.82 7.50 -6.04
N LEU A 21 -0.31 6.95 -5.59
CA LEU A 21 -0.31 5.72 -4.80
C LEU A 21 0.10 4.51 -5.63
N TRP A 22 -0.42 4.37 -6.84
CA TRP A 22 -0.39 3.07 -7.53
C TRP A 22 0.43 3.01 -8.82
N GLU A 23 0.85 4.13 -9.40
CA GLU A 23 1.78 4.07 -10.53
C GLU A 23 3.12 3.50 -10.06
N ASP A 24 3.73 2.68 -10.88
CA ASP A 24 4.94 1.94 -10.50
C ASP A 24 6.05 2.84 -9.96
N LYS A 25 6.33 3.93 -10.65
CA LYS A 25 7.41 4.84 -10.27
C LYS A 25 7.19 5.47 -8.90
N THR A 26 5.99 6.01 -8.66
CA THR A 26 5.68 6.68 -7.40
C THR A 26 5.44 5.68 -6.27
N PHE A 27 4.82 4.55 -6.57
CA PHE A 27 4.64 3.47 -5.59
C PHE A 27 5.99 3.01 -5.04
N ARG A 28 6.95 2.71 -5.91
CA ARG A 28 8.28 2.28 -5.47
C ARG A 28 8.97 3.31 -4.61
N ASP A 29 8.73 4.59 -4.87
CA ASP A 29 9.33 5.69 -4.11
C ASP A 29 8.80 5.75 -2.67
N TRP A 30 7.48 5.89 -2.51
CA TRP A 30 6.92 6.02 -1.16
C TRP A 30 6.93 4.70 -0.38
N ALA A 31 6.70 3.59 -1.07
CA ALA A 31 6.68 2.28 -0.43
C ALA A 31 8.04 1.85 0.10
N ASN A 32 9.12 2.35 -0.51
CA ASN A 32 10.49 2.10 -0.06
C ASN A 32 10.72 2.57 1.39
N VAL A 33 9.97 3.55 1.83
CA VAL A 33 10.05 4.06 3.22
C VAL A 33 9.50 3.03 4.21
N VAL A 34 8.49 2.27 3.80
CA VAL A 34 7.91 1.20 4.63
C VAL A 34 8.81 -0.03 4.63
N ASP A 35 9.19 -0.48 3.45
CA ASP A 35 9.97 -1.70 3.26
C ASP A 35 10.88 -1.48 2.05
N GLU A 36 12.18 -1.43 2.31
CA GLU A 36 13.17 -1.14 1.28
C GLU A 36 13.06 -2.07 0.09
N GLY A 37 12.98 -1.49 -1.11
CA GLY A 37 12.89 -2.22 -2.36
C GLY A 37 11.50 -2.75 -2.70
N LEU A 38 10.46 -2.33 -1.99
CA LEU A 38 9.10 -2.81 -2.23
C LEU A 38 8.59 -2.37 -3.60
N TYR A 39 8.01 -3.32 -4.34
CA TYR A 39 7.37 -3.07 -5.64
C TYR A 39 6.11 -3.94 -5.78
N MET A 40 5.24 -3.55 -6.72
CA MET A 40 3.98 -4.26 -6.96
C MET A 40 4.04 -4.96 -8.32
N VAL A 41 3.56 -6.21 -8.35
CA VAL A 41 3.43 -7.01 -9.58
C VAL A 41 1.95 -7.32 -9.79
N GLY A 42 1.46 -7.08 -11.00
CA GLY A 42 0.08 -7.35 -11.36
C GLY A 42 -0.70 -6.10 -11.68
N GLU A 43 -1.88 -6.28 -12.25
CA GLU A 43 -2.75 -5.18 -12.67
C GLU A 43 -3.76 -4.84 -11.58
N MET A 44 -3.94 -3.56 -11.32
CA MET A 44 -4.90 -3.03 -10.35
C MET A 44 -6.32 -3.17 -10.92
N LYS A 45 -6.92 -4.31 -10.65
CA LYS A 45 -8.27 -4.67 -11.15
C LYS A 45 -8.97 -5.54 -10.12
N GLU A 46 -10.24 -5.25 -9.85
CA GLU A 46 -11.03 -6.02 -8.88
C GLU A 46 -11.06 -7.50 -9.26
N GLY A 47 -10.81 -8.34 -8.27
CA GLY A 47 -10.74 -9.80 -8.46
C GLY A 47 -9.36 -10.32 -8.83
N ASN A 48 -8.43 -9.45 -9.20
CA ASN A 48 -7.06 -9.88 -9.52
C ASN A 48 -6.23 -10.13 -8.26
N GLU A 49 -5.24 -10.99 -8.41
CA GLU A 49 -4.19 -11.14 -7.43
C GLU A 49 -3.00 -10.28 -7.86
N VAL A 50 -2.45 -9.55 -6.91
CA VAL A 50 -1.23 -8.78 -7.09
C VAL A 50 -0.22 -9.17 -6.03
N GLN A 51 1.04 -8.86 -6.24
CA GLN A 51 2.10 -9.16 -5.28
C GLN A 51 2.79 -7.87 -4.88
N PHE A 52 3.08 -7.75 -3.59
CA PHE A 52 3.91 -6.69 -3.04
C PHE A 52 5.16 -7.37 -2.50
N ILE A 53 6.32 -7.13 -3.12
CA ILE A 53 7.55 -7.87 -2.83
C ILE A 53 8.71 -6.89 -2.65
N SER A 54 9.56 -7.16 -1.65
CA SER A 54 10.81 -6.42 -1.48
C SER A 54 11.92 -7.07 -2.31
N SER A 55 12.56 -6.30 -3.18
CA SER A 55 13.72 -6.75 -3.94
C SER A 55 14.96 -6.89 -3.06
N VAL A 56 14.95 -6.30 -1.87
CA VAL A 56 16.06 -6.34 -0.91
C VAL A 56 15.98 -7.58 -0.03
N SER A 57 14.83 -7.81 0.61
CA SER A 57 14.65 -8.98 1.48
C SER A 57 14.25 -10.25 0.73
N GLY A 58 13.65 -10.10 -0.44
CA GLY A 58 13.09 -11.20 -1.21
C GLY A 58 11.76 -11.72 -0.67
N TYR A 59 11.16 -11.04 0.30
CA TYR A 59 9.89 -11.45 0.90
C TYR A 59 8.79 -10.45 0.58
N GLY A 60 7.57 -10.96 0.54
CA GLY A 60 6.40 -10.14 0.29
C GLY A 60 5.11 -10.88 0.55
N VAL A 61 4.03 -10.37 -0.05
CA VAL A 61 2.71 -10.97 0.09
C VAL A 61 2.04 -11.04 -1.28
N THR A 62 1.18 -12.05 -1.44
CA THR A 62 0.23 -12.12 -2.56
C THR A 62 -1.11 -11.68 -2.00
N SER A 63 -1.73 -10.71 -2.65
CA SER A 63 -2.97 -10.07 -2.20
C SER A 63 -4.06 -10.21 -3.25
N LEU A 64 -5.28 -10.44 -2.78
CA LEU A 64 -6.47 -10.40 -3.62
C LEU A 64 -7.06 -9.00 -3.54
N ILE A 65 -7.31 -8.37 -4.70
CA ILE A 65 -8.04 -7.10 -4.75
C ILE A 65 -9.52 -7.42 -4.59
N GLU A 66 -10.03 -7.28 -3.37
CA GLU A 66 -11.42 -7.66 -3.05
C GLU A 66 -12.43 -6.65 -3.58
N LYS A 67 -12.07 -5.37 -3.53
CA LYS A 67 -12.95 -4.30 -3.94
C LYS A 67 -12.13 -3.15 -4.51
N LEU A 68 -12.61 -2.56 -5.60
CA LEU A 68 -11.92 -1.46 -6.26
C LEU A 68 -12.92 -0.50 -6.86
N THR A 69 -12.86 0.76 -6.43
CA THR A 69 -13.55 1.88 -7.07
C THR A 69 -12.45 2.90 -7.41
N PRO A 70 -12.04 3.00 -8.69
CA PRO A 70 -10.92 3.87 -9.07
C PRO A 70 -11.05 5.28 -8.54
N ASN A 71 -9.96 5.84 -8.04
CA ASN A 71 -9.85 7.16 -7.43
C ASN A 71 -10.53 7.31 -6.07
N GLU A 72 -11.18 6.27 -5.54
CA GLU A 72 -11.94 6.36 -4.31
C GLU A 72 -11.56 5.33 -3.26
N PHE A 73 -11.40 4.06 -3.68
CA PHE A 73 -11.23 2.97 -2.71
C PHE A 73 -10.59 1.75 -3.34
N VAL A 74 -9.73 1.10 -2.57
CA VAL A 74 -9.25 -0.27 -2.86
C VAL A 74 -9.05 -1.03 -1.56
N SER A 75 -9.44 -2.30 -1.56
CA SER A 75 -9.14 -3.21 -0.44
C SER A 75 -8.44 -4.45 -0.94
N PHE A 76 -7.42 -4.85 -0.18
CA PHE A 76 -6.62 -6.04 -0.43
C PHE A 76 -6.80 -7.02 0.73
N ARG A 77 -6.90 -8.31 0.40
CA ARG A 77 -6.80 -9.38 1.39
C ARG A 77 -5.49 -10.11 1.15
N GLN A 78 -4.67 -10.23 2.17
CA GLN A 78 -3.42 -10.96 2.07
C GLN A 78 -3.73 -12.46 2.09
N ILE A 79 -3.47 -13.14 0.97
CA ILE A 79 -3.81 -14.57 0.83
C ILE A 79 -2.62 -15.49 1.00
N ALA A 80 -1.40 -15.00 0.82
CA ALA A 80 -0.20 -15.80 1.01
C ALA A 80 1.00 -14.91 1.30
N ASP A 81 1.88 -15.41 2.14
CA ASP A 81 3.23 -14.85 2.27
C ASP A 81 4.08 -15.46 1.17
N THR A 82 4.85 -14.63 0.48
CA THR A 82 5.44 -14.98 -0.81
C THR A 82 6.93 -14.63 -0.84
N LYS A 83 7.69 -15.33 -1.68
CA LYS A 83 9.10 -15.04 -1.96
C LYS A 83 9.25 -14.54 -3.39
N GLU A 84 10.16 -13.61 -3.60
CA GLU A 84 10.50 -13.09 -4.93
C GLU A 84 10.93 -14.20 -5.88
N SER A 85 11.64 -15.21 -5.35
CA SER A 85 12.07 -16.38 -6.13
C SER A 85 10.91 -17.23 -6.65
N GLY A 86 9.68 -16.93 -6.20
CA GLY A 86 8.47 -17.44 -6.83
C GLY A 86 8.04 -18.85 -6.49
N GLY A 87 8.78 -19.59 -5.78
CA GLY A 87 8.48 -21.01 -5.65
C GLY A 87 7.89 -21.44 -4.34
N GLN A 88 8.28 -20.83 -3.27
CA GLN A 88 7.91 -21.30 -1.94
C GLN A 88 7.29 -20.19 -1.11
N LYS A 89 6.16 -20.51 -0.48
CA LYS A 89 5.59 -19.68 0.55
C LYS A 89 6.48 -19.79 1.78
N ARG A 90 6.78 -18.66 2.39
CA ARG A 90 7.46 -18.65 3.68
C ARG A 90 6.44 -18.93 4.78
N GLU A 91 6.91 -19.03 6.02
CA GLU A 91 6.04 -19.17 7.17
C GLU A 91 5.01 -18.03 7.21
N LYS A 92 3.78 -18.37 7.58
CA LYS A 92 2.65 -17.45 7.54
C LYS A 92 2.81 -16.30 8.54
N GLU A 93 2.89 -15.08 8.03
CA GLU A 93 3.02 -13.86 8.83
C GLU A 93 1.88 -12.89 8.55
N TRP A 94 1.66 -12.55 7.27
CA TRP A 94 0.68 -11.55 6.84
C TRP A 94 -0.64 -12.14 6.35
N ALA A 95 -0.65 -13.39 5.93
CA ALA A 95 -1.82 -14.00 5.32
C ALA A 95 -3.02 -13.98 6.25
N GLY A 96 -4.18 -13.62 5.71
CA GLY A 96 -5.43 -13.46 6.45
C GLY A 96 -5.74 -12.03 6.86
N GLY A 97 -4.76 -11.12 6.79
CA GLY A 97 -4.97 -9.71 7.08
C GLY A 97 -5.55 -8.95 5.90
N THR A 98 -6.02 -7.74 6.17
CA THR A 98 -6.58 -6.86 5.13
C THR A 98 -5.89 -5.50 5.16
N GLU A 99 -5.95 -4.81 4.01
CA GLU A 99 -5.40 -3.47 3.86
C GLU A 99 -6.31 -2.69 2.93
N SER A 100 -6.73 -1.49 3.33
CA SER A 100 -7.59 -0.67 2.50
C SER A 100 -7.12 0.79 2.44
N TYR A 101 -7.39 1.43 1.30
CA TYR A 101 -7.07 2.82 1.04
C TYR A 101 -8.34 3.50 0.57
N SER A 102 -8.73 4.58 1.26
CA SER A 102 -9.93 5.36 0.95
C SER A 102 -9.54 6.81 0.68
N LEU A 103 -10.05 7.39 -0.40
CA LEU A 103 -9.78 8.77 -0.76
C LEU A 103 -11.08 9.54 -0.88
N THR A 104 -11.16 10.67 -0.16
CA THR A 104 -12.24 11.63 -0.29
C THR A 104 -11.64 12.97 -0.67
N GLU A 105 -12.38 13.76 -1.44
CA GLU A 105 -11.90 15.07 -1.90
C GLU A 105 -12.90 16.14 -1.54
N GLU A 106 -12.39 17.28 -1.06
CA GLU A 106 -13.18 18.48 -0.78
C GLU A 106 -12.32 19.70 -1.10
N ASP A 107 -12.82 20.58 -1.98
CA ASP A 107 -12.15 21.81 -2.39
C ASP A 107 -10.69 21.62 -2.85
N GLY A 108 -10.45 20.56 -3.62
CA GLY A 108 -9.12 20.27 -4.16
C GLY A 108 -8.15 19.64 -3.18
N VAL A 109 -8.63 19.28 -1.99
CA VAL A 109 -7.83 18.60 -0.97
C VAL A 109 -8.35 17.17 -0.81
N THR A 110 -7.45 16.20 -0.96
CA THR A 110 -7.76 14.79 -0.79
C THR A 110 -7.38 14.33 0.61
N THR A 111 -8.30 13.65 1.29
CA THR A 111 -7.99 12.96 2.54
C THR A 111 -7.82 11.49 2.21
N LEU A 112 -6.63 10.96 2.48
CA LEU A 112 -6.32 9.55 2.35
C LEU A 112 -6.41 8.90 3.73
N THR A 113 -7.19 7.83 3.82
CA THR A 113 -7.29 7.02 5.03
C THR A 113 -6.85 5.61 4.70
N VAL A 114 -5.92 5.07 5.50
CA VAL A 114 -5.40 3.73 5.33
C VAL A 114 -5.73 2.92 6.58
N GLU A 115 -6.25 1.72 6.36
CA GLU A 115 -6.50 0.77 7.43
C GLU A 115 -5.82 -0.53 7.05
N LEU A 116 -4.93 -1.03 7.92
CA LEU A 116 -4.22 -2.26 7.61
C LEU A 116 -3.97 -3.11 8.84
N ASP A 117 -4.04 -4.43 8.64
CA ASP A 117 -3.74 -5.41 9.67
C ASP A 117 -2.25 -5.73 9.65
N VAL A 118 -1.60 -5.58 10.79
CA VAL A 118 -0.16 -5.72 10.92
C VAL A 118 0.16 -6.86 11.90
N PRO A 119 1.07 -7.79 11.53
CA PRO A 119 1.53 -8.80 12.45
C PRO A 119 2.18 -8.15 13.68
N HIS A 120 2.06 -8.80 14.83
CA HIS A 120 2.57 -8.28 16.08
C HIS A 120 4.05 -7.84 16.01
N GLU A 121 4.88 -8.64 15.37
CA GLU A 121 6.33 -8.37 15.25
C GLU A 121 6.62 -7.15 14.35
N GLN A 122 5.66 -6.70 13.57
CA GLN A 122 5.82 -5.57 12.65
C GLN A 122 5.18 -4.27 13.15
N GLU A 123 4.48 -4.32 14.28
CA GLU A 123 3.72 -3.17 14.78
C GLU A 123 4.58 -1.92 14.96
N GLU A 124 5.69 -2.02 15.66
CA GLU A 124 6.56 -0.86 15.92
C GLU A 124 7.16 -0.31 14.62
N THR A 125 7.57 -1.19 13.73
CA THR A 125 8.14 -0.78 12.44
C THR A 125 7.12 0.03 11.63
N PHE A 126 5.89 -0.46 11.52
CA PHE A 126 4.84 0.22 10.75
C PHE A 126 4.37 1.50 11.42
N LYS A 127 4.27 1.49 12.74
CA LYS A 127 3.91 2.68 13.51
C LYS A 127 4.85 3.85 13.24
N VAL A 128 6.14 3.58 13.07
CA VAL A 128 7.15 4.59 12.78
C VAL A 128 7.26 4.90 11.29
N ARG A 129 7.32 3.88 10.45
CA ARG A 129 7.62 4.04 9.02
C ARG A 129 6.41 4.43 8.16
N PHE A 130 5.22 3.94 8.48
CA PHE A 130 4.07 4.17 7.61
C PHE A 130 3.68 5.65 7.54
N PRO A 131 3.65 6.41 8.65
CA PRO A 131 3.41 7.86 8.57
C PRO A 131 4.44 8.59 7.72
N LYS A 132 5.71 8.18 7.79
CA LYS A 132 6.77 8.77 6.96
C LYS A 132 6.58 8.44 5.49
N ALA A 133 6.11 7.23 5.19
CA ALA A 133 5.80 6.82 3.82
C ALA A 133 4.65 7.64 3.25
N LEU A 134 3.63 7.91 4.05
CA LEU A 134 2.51 8.75 3.64
C LEU A 134 2.94 10.20 3.42
N GLU A 135 3.85 10.73 4.24
CA GLU A 135 4.43 12.06 4.01
C GLU A 135 5.19 12.11 2.69
N ARG A 136 5.94 11.06 2.37
CA ARG A 136 6.64 10.98 1.08
C ARG A 136 5.66 10.93 -0.08
N MET A 137 4.59 10.14 0.05
CA MET A 137 3.55 10.04 -0.98
C MET A 137 2.87 11.40 -1.19
N LYS A 138 2.60 12.12 -0.10
CA LYS A 138 2.05 13.48 -0.17
C LYS A 138 2.94 14.41 -0.98
N ILE A 139 4.25 14.40 -0.72
CA ILE A 139 5.21 15.21 -1.47
C ILE A 139 5.15 14.88 -2.96
N LEU A 140 5.13 13.60 -3.31
CA LEU A 140 5.04 13.15 -4.70
C LEU A 140 3.73 13.60 -5.36
N ALA A 141 2.62 13.46 -4.64
CA ALA A 141 1.30 13.81 -5.17
C ALA A 141 1.12 15.32 -5.34
N GLU A 142 1.77 16.13 -4.51
CA GLU A 142 1.66 17.60 -4.57
C GLU A 142 2.65 18.24 -5.53
N GLN A 143 3.53 17.48 -6.15
CA GLN A 143 4.46 18.02 -7.12
C GLN A 143 3.72 18.51 -8.37
N LYS A 144 4.14 19.68 -8.85
CA LYS A 144 3.65 20.20 -10.12
C LYS A 144 4.31 19.46 -11.27
N GLU A 145 3.53 19.17 -12.29
CA GLU A 145 4.04 18.58 -13.52
C GLU A 145 4.77 19.63 -14.38
#